data_30915465ad09e96753e4e26239a81b8a
#
_entry.id   30915465ad09e96753e4e26239a81b8a
#
_cell.length_a   1.000
_cell.length_b   1.000
_cell.length_c   1.000
_cell.angle_alpha   90.00
_cell.angle_beta   90.00
_cell.angle_gamma   90.00
#
_symmetry.space_group_name_H-M   'P 1'
#
loop_
_entity.id
_entity.type
_entity.pdbx_description
1 polymer ?
#
loop_
_entity_poly.entity_id
_entity_poly.type
_entity_poly.pdbx_seq_one_letter_code
_entity_poly.pdbx_strand_id
1 'polypeptide(L)'
;MDELFEHSSIKRAYFTLALPVVLSMAVTLIYNMVDTFFVAKTGNPNLVAGVSQGSPIFTLMIALGDIFGLGGSSVISRLFGEHRDKLARFVSGYCFYAPIICGIIVTAIMIIFQTPILHLLGASPATWQYAREYYLVIAWGAVFIIFGLSPTNILRTEGLAIQSMIASMVGTGINIVLNPIFIFTCGLGAAGSALATVTSTVIGDILMIYYLRTKSKKLTTSIHETKIGWKLQFEIYAIGIPASVTNIMATFAVALTNRYLIVHGADSVAAMGIAMKANMIINMVMVGFAFGAQPLIGYVYGAKDEQRFNKVVKFDIQVVASLALILTVILFIFAPQVIRIFMNDPQIVKEGALMLRWLSVSTTLAGIILVFTTMFQSMGKATPAFWLSFCRQGLIFGVVISISAKLFGYTGIIAAQAISDCLTFILALIFFYCYRPRFK
;
A
#
# COMPACT_ATOMS: atom_id res chain seq x y z
N MET A 1 -8.67 14.07 20.54
CA MET A 1 -8.96 12.73 20.04
C MET A 1 -10.41 12.34 20.38
N ASP A 2 -10.77 12.26 21.65
CA ASP A 2 -12.11 11.80 22.09
C ASP A 2 -13.26 12.63 21.48
N GLU A 3 -13.08 13.94 21.37
CA GLU A 3 -14.05 14.82 20.68
C GLU A 3 -14.25 14.46 19.20
N LEU A 4 -13.20 14.06 18.49
CA LEU A 4 -13.27 13.66 17.08
C LEU A 4 -13.93 12.28 16.91
N PHE A 5 -13.57 11.31 17.74
CA PHE A 5 -14.00 9.93 17.57
C PHE A 5 -15.37 9.64 18.19
N GLU A 6 -15.72 10.30 19.31
CA GLU A 6 -16.96 10.06 20.05
C GLU A 6 -18.07 11.07 19.72
N HIS A 7 -17.75 12.36 19.73
CA HIS A 7 -18.75 13.40 19.75
C HIS A 7 -18.98 14.07 18.40
N SER A 8 -18.02 13.98 17.45
CA SER A 8 -18.21 14.60 16.14
C SER A 8 -19.15 13.78 15.25
N SER A 9 -19.75 14.46 14.24
CA SER A 9 -20.51 13.76 13.22
C SER A 9 -19.61 12.77 12.46
N ILE A 10 -20.18 11.64 12.03
CA ILE A 10 -19.48 10.60 11.29
C ILE A 10 -18.76 11.17 10.05
N LYS A 11 -19.45 12.05 9.32
CA LYS A 11 -18.87 12.70 8.12
C LYS A 11 -17.61 13.49 8.47
N ARG A 12 -17.64 14.28 9.54
CA ARG A 12 -16.51 15.10 9.98
C ARG A 12 -15.34 14.21 10.42
N ALA A 13 -15.60 13.21 11.28
CA ALA A 13 -14.58 12.28 11.74
C ALA A 13 -13.92 11.53 10.57
N TYR A 14 -14.74 11.01 9.67
CA TYR A 14 -14.30 10.25 8.51
C TYR A 14 -13.40 11.08 7.58
N PHE A 15 -13.87 12.24 7.12
CA PHE A 15 -13.11 13.06 6.19
C PHE A 15 -11.86 13.69 6.83
N THR A 16 -11.89 14.01 8.12
CA THR A 16 -10.71 14.51 8.84
C THR A 16 -9.58 13.48 8.86
N LEU A 17 -9.90 12.19 8.90
CA LEU A 17 -8.92 11.12 8.89
C LEU A 17 -8.57 10.66 7.46
N ALA A 18 -9.57 10.50 6.60
CA ALA A 18 -9.38 9.89 5.28
C ALA A 18 -8.77 10.84 4.24
N LEU A 19 -9.20 12.11 4.18
CA LEU A 19 -8.69 13.06 3.18
C LEU A 19 -7.16 13.26 3.25
N PRO A 20 -6.54 13.43 4.43
CA PRO A 20 -5.09 13.50 4.50
C PRO A 20 -4.39 12.24 3.96
N VAL A 21 -4.99 11.06 4.16
CA VAL A 21 -4.44 9.80 3.64
C VAL A 21 -4.56 9.74 2.13
N VAL A 22 -5.70 10.12 1.56
CA VAL A 22 -5.91 10.21 0.11
C VAL A 22 -4.91 11.18 -0.54
N LEU A 23 -4.71 12.35 0.05
CA LEU A 23 -3.73 13.32 -0.42
C LEU A 23 -2.30 12.76 -0.35
N SER A 24 -1.95 12.05 0.72
CA SER A 24 -0.65 11.36 0.81
C SER A 24 -0.47 10.33 -0.29
N MET A 25 -1.52 9.55 -0.59
CA MET A 25 -1.49 8.55 -1.67
C MET A 25 -1.36 9.20 -3.06
N ALA A 26 -2.06 10.32 -3.30
CA ALA A 26 -1.92 11.09 -4.54
C ALA A 26 -0.49 11.63 -4.72
N VAL A 27 0.13 12.15 -3.66
CA VAL A 27 1.51 12.63 -3.68
C VAL A 27 2.49 11.47 -3.90
N THR A 28 2.24 10.31 -3.30
CA THR A 28 3.05 9.10 -3.54
C THR A 28 2.97 8.64 -5.00
N LEU A 29 1.80 8.75 -5.64
CA LEU A 29 1.65 8.46 -7.06
C LEU A 29 2.52 9.39 -7.92
N ILE A 30 2.45 10.71 -7.66
CA ILE A 30 3.28 11.70 -8.35
C ILE A 30 4.77 11.39 -8.16
N TYR A 31 5.18 11.07 -6.94
CA TYR A 31 6.55 10.67 -6.62
C TYR A 31 7.01 9.49 -7.49
N ASN A 32 6.24 8.41 -7.53
CA ASN A 32 6.61 7.23 -8.34
C ASN A 32 6.74 7.54 -9.83
N MET A 33 5.90 8.44 -10.35
CA MET A 33 5.98 8.88 -11.74
C MET A 33 7.23 9.74 -12.00
N VAL A 34 7.54 10.66 -11.09
CA VAL A 34 8.68 11.57 -11.20
C VAL A 34 10.00 10.81 -11.05
N ASP A 35 10.09 9.88 -10.11
CA ASP A 35 11.27 9.03 -9.92
C ASP A 35 11.56 8.21 -11.19
N THR A 36 10.55 7.54 -11.73
CA THR A 36 10.65 6.80 -12.99
C THR A 36 11.08 7.70 -14.17
N PHE A 37 10.55 8.92 -14.22
CA PHE A 37 10.89 9.89 -15.25
C PHE A 37 12.38 10.31 -15.20
N PHE A 38 12.90 10.65 -14.01
CA PHE A 38 14.31 11.03 -13.90
C PHE A 38 15.27 9.87 -14.18
N VAL A 39 14.93 8.66 -13.72
CA VAL A 39 15.72 7.46 -14.05
C VAL A 39 15.73 7.19 -15.56
N ALA A 40 14.57 7.28 -16.23
CA ALA A 40 14.46 7.12 -17.66
C ALA A 40 15.23 8.21 -18.44
N LYS A 41 15.25 9.45 -17.93
CA LYS A 41 15.95 10.59 -18.57
C LYS A 41 17.46 10.43 -18.59
N THR A 42 18.04 9.48 -17.85
CA THR A 42 19.48 9.14 -17.96
C THR A 42 19.85 8.63 -19.36
N GLY A 43 18.88 8.15 -20.13
CA GLY A 43 19.10 7.60 -21.48
C GLY A 43 19.88 6.28 -21.51
N ASN A 44 20.11 5.66 -20.35
CA ASN A 44 20.84 4.39 -20.22
C ASN A 44 19.88 3.25 -19.91
N PRO A 45 19.52 2.38 -20.87
CA PRO A 45 18.58 1.28 -20.64
C PRO A 45 19.03 0.30 -19.54
N ASN A 46 20.33 0.05 -19.40
CA ASN A 46 20.88 -0.85 -18.40
C ASN A 46 20.74 -0.27 -16.99
N LEU A 47 20.87 1.06 -16.83
CA LEU A 47 20.62 1.73 -15.55
C LEU A 47 19.15 1.66 -15.18
N VAL A 48 18.24 1.95 -16.13
CA VAL A 48 16.78 1.86 -15.91
C VAL A 48 16.39 0.44 -15.51
N ALA A 49 16.92 -0.57 -16.21
CA ALA A 49 16.69 -1.97 -15.88
C ALA A 49 17.23 -2.33 -14.49
N GLY A 50 18.45 -1.89 -14.13
CA GLY A 50 19.06 -2.13 -12.83
C GLY A 50 18.25 -1.55 -11.67
N VAL A 51 17.77 -0.32 -11.80
CA VAL A 51 16.89 0.31 -10.79
C VAL A 51 15.56 -0.46 -10.69
N SER A 52 14.97 -0.84 -11.83
CA SER A 52 13.70 -1.59 -11.86
C SER A 52 13.81 -2.96 -11.18
N GLN A 53 14.97 -3.62 -11.28
CA GLN A 53 15.25 -4.90 -10.58
C GLN A 53 15.26 -4.73 -9.04
N GLY A 54 15.53 -3.54 -8.52
CA GLY A 54 15.44 -3.24 -7.09
C GLY A 54 14.02 -3.04 -6.56
N SER A 55 13.04 -2.79 -7.43
CA SER A 55 11.65 -2.50 -7.04
C SER A 55 10.99 -3.59 -6.16
N PRO A 56 11.16 -4.91 -6.39
CA PRO A 56 10.58 -5.93 -5.52
C PRO A 56 11.09 -5.87 -4.08
N ILE A 57 12.34 -5.47 -3.88
CA ILE A 57 12.93 -5.33 -2.54
C ILE A 57 12.29 -4.16 -1.80
N PHE A 58 12.11 -3.03 -2.48
CA PHE A 58 11.44 -1.88 -1.90
C PHE A 58 10.01 -2.23 -1.48
N THR A 59 9.28 -2.97 -2.33
CA THR A 59 7.93 -3.48 -2.00
C THR A 59 7.96 -4.42 -0.80
N LEU A 60 8.96 -5.28 -0.68
CA LEU A 60 9.13 -6.15 0.49
C LEU A 60 9.37 -5.35 1.78
N MET A 61 10.18 -4.29 1.73
CA MET A 61 10.39 -3.41 2.88
C MET A 61 9.11 -2.69 3.31
N ILE A 62 8.31 -2.21 2.35
CA ILE A 62 6.98 -1.65 2.63
C ILE A 62 6.10 -2.70 3.31
N ALA A 63 6.06 -3.92 2.78
CA ALA A 63 5.28 -5.00 3.36
C ALA A 63 5.70 -5.32 4.80
N LEU A 64 6.99 -5.34 5.10
CA LEU A 64 7.51 -5.54 6.45
C LEU A 64 7.18 -4.39 7.41
N GLY A 65 7.23 -3.15 6.92
CA GLY A 65 6.83 -1.97 7.70
C GLY A 65 5.33 -1.95 8.02
N ASP A 66 4.50 -2.40 7.07
CA ASP A 66 3.05 -2.51 7.24
C ASP A 66 2.65 -3.51 8.34
N ILE A 67 3.47 -4.53 8.62
CA ILE A 67 3.22 -5.45 9.74
C ILE A 67 3.05 -4.66 11.03
N PHE A 68 3.96 -3.74 11.30
CA PHE A 68 3.96 -2.95 12.52
C PHE A 68 3.03 -1.74 12.42
N GLY A 69 2.97 -1.12 11.24
CA GLY A 69 2.14 0.06 10.99
C GLY A 69 0.65 -0.24 11.04
N LEU A 70 0.17 -1.14 10.19
CA LEU A 70 -1.25 -1.50 10.09
C LEU A 70 -1.67 -2.42 11.24
N GLY A 71 -0.82 -3.40 11.62
CA GLY A 71 -1.07 -4.26 12.76
C GLY A 71 -1.14 -3.47 14.07
N GLY A 72 -0.15 -2.60 14.30
CA GLY A 72 -0.09 -1.74 15.49
C GLY A 72 -1.23 -0.74 15.56
N SER A 73 -1.54 -0.05 14.48
CA SER A 73 -2.63 0.93 14.44
C SER A 73 -3.99 0.30 14.73
N SER A 74 -4.24 -0.90 14.24
CA SER A 74 -5.46 -1.65 14.52
C SER A 74 -5.60 -1.96 16.02
N VAL A 75 -4.54 -2.47 16.66
CA VAL A 75 -4.54 -2.77 18.10
C VAL A 75 -4.70 -1.50 18.92
N ILE A 76 -3.93 -0.45 18.61
CA ILE A 76 -3.97 0.84 19.31
C ILE A 76 -5.36 1.47 19.22
N SER A 77 -5.97 1.50 18.04
CA SER A 77 -7.31 2.08 17.84
C SER A 77 -8.37 1.38 18.68
N ARG A 78 -8.35 0.05 18.75
CA ARG A 78 -9.26 -0.72 19.60
C ARG A 78 -9.04 -0.43 21.09
N LEU A 79 -7.79 -0.39 21.54
CA LEU A 79 -7.45 -0.08 22.92
C LEU A 79 -7.86 1.32 23.34
N PHE A 80 -7.78 2.29 22.42
CA PHE A 80 -8.32 3.63 22.65
C PHE A 80 -9.84 3.62 22.79
N GLY A 81 -10.55 2.86 21.95
CA GLY A 81 -11.99 2.66 22.09
C GLY A 81 -12.40 1.96 23.39
N GLU A 82 -11.57 1.06 23.90
CA GLU A 82 -11.74 0.39 25.20
C GLU A 82 -11.35 1.29 26.40
N HIS A 83 -10.93 2.55 26.17
CA HIS A 83 -10.37 3.48 27.17
C HIS A 83 -9.15 2.91 27.93
N ARG A 84 -8.37 2.05 27.27
CA ARG A 84 -7.14 1.43 27.79
C ARG A 84 -5.89 2.18 27.29
N ASP A 85 -5.89 3.49 27.47
CA ASP A 85 -4.85 4.40 26.94
C ASP A 85 -3.42 3.99 27.34
N LYS A 86 -3.24 3.52 28.60
CA LYS A 86 -1.93 3.07 29.08
C LYS A 86 -1.40 1.89 28.26
N LEU A 87 -2.25 0.94 27.92
CA LEU A 87 -1.85 -0.23 27.16
C LEU A 87 -1.59 0.13 25.69
N ALA A 88 -2.43 1.01 25.11
CA ALA A 88 -2.22 1.56 23.77
C ALA A 88 -0.87 2.28 23.65
N ARG A 89 -0.48 3.01 24.71
CA ARG A 89 0.82 3.68 24.82
C ARG A 89 1.97 2.66 24.78
N PHE A 90 1.90 1.56 25.50
CA PHE A 90 2.92 0.50 25.45
C PHE A 90 3.00 -0.16 24.08
N VAL A 91 1.85 -0.41 23.43
CA VAL A 91 1.79 -0.95 22.08
C VAL A 91 2.45 0.03 21.09
N SER A 92 2.23 1.34 21.22
CA SER A 92 2.88 2.32 20.36
C SER A 92 4.40 2.33 20.53
N GLY A 93 4.91 2.21 21.76
CA GLY A 93 6.34 2.07 22.04
C GLY A 93 6.93 0.80 21.41
N TYR A 94 6.24 -0.33 21.51
CA TYR A 94 6.65 -1.56 20.84
C TYR A 94 6.72 -1.39 19.32
N CYS A 95 5.67 -0.85 18.70
CA CYS A 95 5.62 -0.60 17.26
C CYS A 95 6.56 0.53 16.79
N PHE A 96 7.13 1.30 17.69
CA PHE A 96 8.20 2.23 17.38
C PHE A 96 9.56 1.53 17.25
N TYR A 97 9.91 0.61 18.16
CA TYR A 97 11.22 -0.04 18.17
C TYR A 97 11.28 -1.35 17.39
N ALA A 98 10.20 -2.13 17.34
CA ALA A 98 10.20 -3.41 16.64
C ALA A 98 10.51 -3.29 15.13
N PRO A 99 9.99 -2.30 14.36
CA PRO A 99 10.36 -2.12 12.97
C PRO A 99 11.83 -1.70 12.79
N ILE A 100 12.44 -0.98 13.74
CA ILE A 100 13.88 -0.67 13.72
C ILE A 100 14.70 -1.94 13.82
N ILE A 101 14.37 -2.81 14.78
CA ILE A 101 15.05 -4.12 14.94
C ILE A 101 14.86 -4.97 13.68
N CYS A 102 13.66 -5.05 13.16
CA CYS A 102 13.36 -5.73 11.90
C CYS A 102 14.21 -5.17 10.75
N GLY A 103 14.28 -3.85 10.61
CA GLY A 103 15.09 -3.17 9.60
C GLY A 103 16.58 -3.49 9.71
N ILE A 104 17.14 -3.52 10.91
CA ILE A 104 18.55 -3.90 11.14
C ILE A 104 18.79 -5.35 10.69
N ILE A 105 17.89 -6.26 11.04
CA ILE A 105 17.98 -7.68 10.63
C ILE A 105 17.92 -7.79 9.10
N VAL A 106 16.97 -7.10 8.47
CA VAL A 106 16.81 -7.08 7.00
C VAL A 106 18.06 -6.51 6.33
N THR A 107 18.61 -5.40 6.84
CA THR A 107 19.86 -4.81 6.35
C THR A 107 20.99 -5.83 6.41
N ALA A 108 21.17 -6.51 7.55
CA ALA A 108 22.21 -7.53 7.70
C ALA A 108 22.04 -8.69 6.69
N ILE A 109 20.81 -9.20 6.54
CA ILE A 109 20.50 -10.25 5.57
C ILE A 109 20.82 -9.79 4.14
N MET A 110 20.40 -8.58 3.78
CA MET A 110 20.61 -8.04 2.45
C MET A 110 22.10 -7.84 2.12
N ILE A 111 22.89 -7.40 3.09
CA ILE A 111 24.34 -7.21 2.88
C ILE A 111 25.05 -8.57 2.77
N ILE A 112 24.72 -9.53 3.66
CA ILE A 112 25.35 -10.86 3.67
C ILE A 112 24.99 -11.65 2.39
N PHE A 113 23.73 -11.60 1.98
CA PHE A 113 23.20 -12.35 0.82
C PHE A 113 23.06 -11.49 -0.44
N GLN A 114 23.83 -10.41 -0.58
CA GLN A 114 23.76 -9.48 -1.70
C GLN A 114 23.80 -10.18 -3.06
N THR A 115 24.78 -11.04 -3.29
CA THR A 115 24.98 -11.70 -4.59
C THR A 115 23.84 -12.64 -4.97
N PRO A 116 23.43 -13.60 -4.12
CA PRO A 116 22.30 -14.47 -4.45
C PRO A 116 20.97 -13.70 -4.62
N ILE A 117 20.74 -12.63 -3.86
CA ILE A 117 19.52 -11.82 -4.02
C ILE A 117 19.55 -11.09 -5.36
N LEU A 118 20.65 -10.47 -5.76
CA LEU A 118 20.76 -9.79 -7.06
C LEU A 118 20.57 -10.77 -8.23
N HIS A 119 21.08 -12.00 -8.15
CA HIS A 119 20.81 -13.03 -9.15
C HIS A 119 19.33 -13.43 -9.19
N LEU A 120 18.69 -13.58 -8.02
CA LEU A 120 17.27 -13.89 -7.92
C LEU A 120 16.40 -12.78 -8.54
N LEU A 121 16.83 -11.53 -8.44
CA LEU A 121 16.17 -10.36 -9.06
C LEU A 121 16.39 -10.26 -10.58
N GLY A 122 17.20 -11.16 -11.15
CA GLY A 122 17.47 -11.20 -12.58
C GLY A 122 18.54 -10.22 -13.05
N ALA A 123 19.45 -9.80 -12.17
CA ALA A 123 20.57 -8.95 -12.56
C ALA A 123 21.48 -9.69 -13.57
N SER A 124 21.58 -9.14 -14.78
CA SER A 124 22.44 -9.63 -15.84
C SER A 124 23.83 -8.97 -15.79
N PRO A 125 24.85 -9.52 -16.46
CA PRO A 125 26.16 -8.87 -16.52
C PRO A 125 26.10 -7.39 -16.96
N ALA A 126 25.17 -7.03 -17.85
CA ALA A 126 24.99 -5.66 -18.34
C ALA A 126 24.33 -4.72 -17.31
N THR A 127 23.46 -5.25 -16.43
CA THR A 127 22.74 -4.46 -15.43
C THR A 127 23.32 -4.58 -14.03
N TRP A 128 24.28 -5.50 -13.83
CA TRP A 128 24.82 -5.86 -12.52
C TRP A 128 25.32 -4.67 -11.70
N GLN A 129 26.13 -3.83 -12.33
CA GLN A 129 26.69 -2.68 -11.65
C GLN A 129 25.60 -1.74 -11.12
N TYR A 130 24.66 -1.35 -11.99
CA TYR A 130 23.58 -0.43 -11.65
C TYR A 130 22.62 -1.03 -10.62
N ALA A 131 22.27 -2.30 -10.78
CA ALA A 131 21.43 -3.02 -9.82
C ALA A 131 22.08 -3.10 -8.45
N ARG A 132 23.39 -3.40 -8.39
CA ARG A 132 24.16 -3.47 -7.14
C ARG A 132 24.30 -2.12 -6.46
N GLU A 133 24.57 -1.06 -7.21
CA GLU A 133 24.68 0.30 -6.67
C GLU A 133 23.35 0.75 -6.04
N TYR A 134 22.23 0.58 -6.75
CA TYR A 134 20.89 0.86 -6.22
C TYR A 134 20.58 -0.01 -4.99
N TYR A 135 20.79 -1.31 -5.11
CA TYR A 135 20.53 -2.30 -4.06
C TYR A 135 21.23 -1.98 -2.75
N LEU A 136 22.54 -1.67 -2.79
CA LEU A 136 23.32 -1.41 -1.57
C LEU A 136 22.81 -0.19 -0.82
N VAL A 137 22.47 0.88 -1.52
CA VAL A 137 21.94 2.08 -0.91
C VAL A 137 20.59 1.80 -0.25
N ILE A 138 19.69 1.08 -0.95
CA ILE A 138 18.40 0.67 -0.40
C ILE A 138 18.58 -0.28 0.80
N ALA A 139 19.55 -1.20 0.75
CA ALA A 139 19.85 -2.10 1.86
C ALA A 139 20.25 -1.34 3.13
N TRP A 140 21.14 -0.35 3.02
CA TRP A 140 21.49 0.51 4.15
C TRP A 140 20.32 1.39 4.62
N GLY A 141 19.44 1.79 3.71
CA GLY A 141 18.22 2.54 3.99
C GLY A 141 17.06 1.72 4.55
N ALA A 142 17.17 0.38 4.56
CA ALA A 142 16.05 -0.52 4.91
C ALA A 142 15.47 -0.24 6.30
N VAL A 143 16.31 0.11 7.27
CA VAL A 143 15.86 0.48 8.63
C VAL A 143 14.87 1.62 8.59
N PHE A 144 15.16 2.68 7.84
CA PHE A 144 14.31 3.87 7.75
C PHE A 144 13.04 3.58 6.94
N ILE A 145 13.14 2.86 5.82
CA ILE A 145 12.00 2.52 4.97
C ILE A 145 10.99 1.66 5.74
N ILE A 146 11.45 0.66 6.48
CA ILE A 146 10.59 -0.23 7.29
C ILE A 146 10.01 0.54 8.49
N PHE A 147 10.82 1.37 9.15
CA PHE A 147 10.41 2.16 10.30
C PHE A 147 9.32 3.18 9.95
N GLY A 148 9.47 3.94 8.87
CA GLY A 148 8.63 5.09 8.55
C GLY A 148 7.14 4.77 8.41
N LEU A 149 6.80 3.53 8.01
CA LEU A 149 5.42 3.09 7.89
C LEU A 149 4.71 2.94 9.25
N SER A 150 5.45 2.61 10.30
CA SER A 150 4.88 2.46 11.64
C SER A 150 4.37 3.78 12.22
N PRO A 151 5.18 4.84 12.41
CA PRO A 151 4.70 6.11 12.95
C PRO A 151 3.67 6.77 12.04
N THR A 152 3.76 6.57 10.70
CA THR A 152 2.77 7.08 9.74
C THR A 152 1.36 6.57 10.05
N ASN A 153 1.19 5.29 10.34
CA ASN A 153 -0.11 4.69 10.64
C ASN A 153 -0.54 4.94 12.10
N ILE A 154 0.41 4.92 13.03
CA ILE A 154 0.13 5.09 14.47
C ILE A 154 -0.36 6.51 14.79
N LEU A 155 0.22 7.55 14.19
CA LEU A 155 -0.24 8.93 14.37
C LEU A 155 -1.72 9.12 14.03
N ARG A 156 -2.22 8.42 13.03
CA ARG A 156 -3.62 8.47 12.60
C ARG A 156 -4.58 7.94 13.66
N THR A 157 -4.12 7.02 14.53
CA THR A 157 -4.95 6.45 15.60
C THR A 157 -5.31 7.47 16.68
N GLU A 158 -4.49 8.50 16.84
CA GLU A 158 -4.76 9.62 17.77
C GLU A 158 -5.47 10.81 17.07
N GLY A 159 -5.82 10.68 15.78
CA GLY A 159 -6.44 11.73 14.98
C GLY A 159 -5.44 12.71 14.33
N LEU A 160 -4.14 12.40 14.39
CA LEU A 160 -3.05 13.22 13.84
C LEU A 160 -2.77 12.89 12.36
N ALA A 161 -3.83 12.66 11.56
CA ALA A 161 -3.71 12.29 10.15
C ALA A 161 -3.08 13.42 9.31
N ILE A 162 -3.34 14.68 9.63
CA ILE A 162 -2.75 15.84 8.93
C ILE A 162 -1.24 15.87 9.16
N GLN A 163 -0.76 15.61 10.37
CA GLN A 163 0.67 15.57 10.69
C GLN A 163 1.38 14.43 9.95
N SER A 164 0.75 13.26 9.90
CA SER A 164 1.22 12.13 9.10
C SER A 164 1.30 12.49 7.61
N MET A 165 0.28 13.16 7.07
CA MET A 165 0.26 13.64 5.69
C MET A 165 1.40 14.64 5.42
N ILE A 166 1.56 15.67 6.26
CA ILE A 166 2.59 16.71 6.10
C ILE A 166 3.98 16.05 6.05
N ALA A 167 4.28 15.14 6.98
CA ALA A 167 5.58 14.49 7.01
C ALA A 167 5.84 13.66 5.74
N SER A 168 4.83 12.92 5.26
CA SER A 168 4.92 12.17 4.00
C SER A 168 5.09 13.10 2.78
N MET A 169 4.36 14.20 2.72
CA MET A 169 4.46 15.18 1.62
C MET A 169 5.80 15.90 1.61
N VAL A 170 6.34 16.27 2.77
CA VAL A 170 7.67 16.87 2.88
C VAL A 170 8.74 15.89 2.41
N GLY A 171 8.69 14.62 2.86
CA GLY A 171 9.60 13.58 2.37
C GLY A 171 9.52 13.44 0.84
N THR A 172 8.33 13.31 0.29
CA THR A 172 8.12 13.20 -1.16
C THR A 172 8.63 14.44 -1.91
N GLY A 173 8.33 15.64 -1.43
CA GLY A 173 8.81 16.90 -2.04
C GLY A 173 10.34 16.97 -2.08
N ILE A 174 10.99 16.60 -0.99
CA ILE A 174 12.46 16.52 -0.91
C ILE A 174 13.00 15.47 -1.90
N ASN A 175 12.37 14.33 -2.02
CA ASN A 175 12.76 13.31 -3.00
C ASN A 175 12.73 13.84 -4.43
N ILE A 176 11.66 14.53 -4.82
CA ILE A 176 11.51 15.12 -6.15
C ILE A 176 12.65 16.11 -6.46
N VAL A 177 13.10 16.86 -5.47
CA VAL A 177 14.21 17.81 -5.60
C VAL A 177 15.57 17.11 -5.62
N LEU A 178 15.79 16.14 -4.71
CA LEU A 178 17.06 15.43 -4.60
C LEU A 178 17.34 14.48 -5.75
N ASN A 179 16.32 13.92 -6.36
CA ASN A 179 16.45 12.97 -7.47
C ASN A 179 17.31 13.52 -8.63
N PRO A 180 16.96 14.66 -9.28
CA PRO A 180 17.78 15.20 -10.34
C PRO A 180 19.17 15.65 -9.87
N ILE A 181 19.30 16.13 -8.63
CA ILE A 181 20.59 16.54 -8.07
C ILE A 181 21.53 15.34 -7.95
N PHE A 182 21.09 14.25 -7.34
CA PHE A 182 21.95 13.08 -7.12
C PHE A 182 22.20 12.30 -8.40
N ILE A 183 21.18 12.16 -9.28
CA ILE A 183 21.33 11.42 -10.53
C ILE A 183 22.24 12.17 -11.51
N PHE A 184 21.98 13.47 -11.77
CA PHE A 184 22.63 14.20 -12.84
C PHE A 184 23.76 15.10 -12.33
N THR A 185 23.51 15.95 -11.32
CA THR A 185 24.51 16.93 -10.86
C THR A 185 25.67 16.24 -10.16
N CYS A 186 25.37 15.27 -9.26
CA CYS A 186 26.39 14.48 -8.58
C CYS A 186 26.88 13.29 -9.42
N GLY A 187 26.21 12.96 -10.54
CA GLY A 187 26.61 11.87 -11.42
C GLY A 187 26.49 10.48 -10.85
N LEU A 188 25.66 10.29 -9.79
CA LEU A 188 25.57 9.04 -9.05
C LEU A 188 24.63 7.99 -9.72
N GLY A 189 23.94 8.36 -10.80
CA GLY A 189 23.11 7.44 -11.56
C GLY A 189 22.11 6.63 -10.71
N ALA A 190 22.21 5.31 -10.76
CA ALA A 190 21.32 4.40 -10.02
C ALA A 190 21.43 4.59 -8.49
N ALA A 191 22.66 4.73 -7.97
CA ALA A 191 22.88 5.04 -6.55
C ALA A 191 22.23 6.38 -6.15
N GLY A 192 22.22 7.36 -7.06
CA GLY A 192 21.63 8.68 -6.83
C GLY A 192 20.13 8.62 -6.60
N SER A 193 19.37 7.85 -7.40
CA SER A 193 17.94 7.64 -7.19
C SER A 193 17.67 6.97 -5.83
N ALA A 194 18.43 5.92 -5.50
CA ALA A 194 18.30 5.26 -4.20
C ALA A 194 18.64 6.20 -3.03
N LEU A 195 19.69 7.01 -3.12
CA LEU A 195 20.07 7.99 -2.10
C LEU A 195 19.00 9.08 -1.92
N ALA A 196 18.38 9.55 -3.00
CA ALA A 196 17.27 10.48 -2.93
C ALA A 196 16.10 9.88 -2.14
N THR A 197 15.76 8.62 -2.41
CA THR A 197 14.70 7.89 -1.71
C THR A 197 15.02 7.70 -0.22
N VAL A 198 16.22 7.23 0.11
CA VAL A 198 16.60 6.99 1.52
C VAL A 198 16.68 8.31 2.28
N THR A 199 17.32 9.33 1.73
CA THR A 199 17.47 10.64 2.40
C THR A 199 16.11 11.29 2.65
N SER A 200 15.21 11.26 1.67
CA SER A 200 13.85 11.80 1.81
C SER A 200 13.03 11.04 2.83
N THR A 201 13.18 9.72 2.89
CA THR A 201 12.54 8.87 3.91
C THR A 201 13.03 9.24 5.30
N VAL A 202 14.35 9.37 5.50
CA VAL A 202 14.95 9.76 6.80
C VAL A 202 14.40 11.12 7.27
N ILE A 203 14.29 12.10 6.37
CA ILE A 203 13.73 13.42 6.72
C ILE A 203 12.25 13.31 7.09
N GLY A 204 11.47 12.53 6.35
CA GLY A 204 10.08 12.23 6.68
C GLY A 204 9.96 11.57 8.06
N ASP A 205 10.80 10.60 8.37
CA ASP A 205 10.84 9.89 9.65
C ASP A 205 11.19 10.82 10.81
N ILE A 206 12.17 11.70 10.64
CA ILE A 206 12.52 12.71 11.64
C ILE A 206 11.31 13.61 11.95
N LEU A 207 10.57 14.01 10.92
CA LEU A 207 9.37 14.82 11.10
C LEU A 207 8.24 14.04 11.77
N MET A 208 8.08 12.75 11.46
CA MET A 208 7.14 11.86 12.17
C MET A 208 7.49 11.72 13.65
N ILE A 209 8.78 11.52 13.98
CA ILE A 209 9.26 11.45 15.36
C ILE A 209 9.01 12.78 16.09
N TYR A 210 9.26 13.90 15.42
CA TYR A 210 8.98 15.23 15.95
C TYR A 210 7.48 15.39 16.30
N TYR A 211 6.58 14.99 15.40
CA TYR A 211 5.15 15.05 15.67
C TYR A 211 4.71 14.08 16.78
N LEU A 212 5.25 12.86 16.83
CA LEU A 212 5.00 11.94 17.92
C LEU A 212 5.39 12.51 19.29
N ARG A 213 6.51 13.24 19.37
CA ARG A 213 6.98 13.83 20.62
C ARG A 213 6.28 15.11 21.02
N THR A 214 5.85 15.92 20.05
CA THR A 214 5.34 17.28 20.31
C THR A 214 3.82 17.39 20.22
N LYS A 215 3.16 16.60 19.41
CA LYS A 215 1.72 16.69 19.14
C LYS A 215 0.92 15.53 19.74
N SER A 216 1.51 14.36 19.88
CA SER A 216 0.85 13.23 20.52
C SER A 216 0.81 13.41 22.04
N LYS A 217 -0.33 13.04 22.63
CA LYS A 217 -0.54 13.04 24.10
C LYS A 217 -0.63 11.64 24.68
N LYS A 218 -1.04 10.67 23.86
CA LYS A 218 -1.33 9.30 24.30
C LYS A 218 -0.31 8.28 23.83
N LEU A 219 0.43 8.55 22.73
CA LEU A 219 1.47 7.68 22.18
C LEU A 219 2.84 7.96 22.80
N THR A 220 3.80 7.07 22.62
CA THR A 220 5.14 7.21 23.20
C THR A 220 6.25 6.80 22.24
N THR A 221 7.41 7.41 22.43
CA THR A 221 8.69 7.00 21.83
C THR A 221 9.68 6.50 22.89
N SER A 222 9.22 6.24 24.12
CA SER A 222 10.07 5.80 25.22
C SER A 222 10.39 4.31 25.13
N ILE A 223 11.67 3.94 25.25
CA ILE A 223 12.11 2.55 25.25
C ILE A 223 11.63 1.78 26.50
N HIS A 224 11.36 2.48 27.59
CA HIS A 224 10.86 1.86 28.81
C HIS A 224 9.39 1.41 28.69
N GLU A 225 8.68 1.95 27.72
CA GLU A 225 7.27 1.66 27.46
C GLU A 225 7.08 0.74 26.23
N THR A 226 7.94 -0.27 26.08
CA THR A 226 7.90 -1.23 24.94
C THR A 226 7.44 -2.62 25.35
N LYS A 227 7.35 -2.90 26.66
CA LYS A 227 7.04 -4.24 27.15
C LYS A 227 5.54 -4.51 27.05
N ILE A 228 5.15 -5.29 26.05
CA ILE A 228 3.77 -5.78 25.87
C ILE A 228 3.74 -7.29 25.98
N GLY A 229 2.60 -7.82 26.48
CA GLY A 229 2.40 -9.26 26.59
C GLY A 229 2.36 -9.95 25.21
N TRP A 230 2.75 -11.23 25.18
CA TRP A 230 2.77 -12.05 23.98
C TRP A 230 1.46 -12.02 23.17
N LYS A 231 0.33 -11.97 23.85
CA LYS A 231 -0.99 -11.91 23.22
C LYS A 231 -1.14 -10.69 22.32
N LEU A 232 -0.70 -9.52 22.78
CA LEU A 232 -0.76 -8.28 21.97
C LEU A 232 0.26 -8.28 20.82
N GLN A 233 1.46 -8.84 21.06
CA GLN A 233 2.42 -9.03 19.98
C GLN A 233 1.83 -9.92 18.89
N PHE A 234 1.24 -11.06 19.28
CA PHE A 234 0.60 -11.96 18.33
C PHE A 234 -0.54 -11.28 17.55
N GLU A 235 -1.35 -10.43 18.21
CA GLU A 235 -2.41 -9.68 17.53
C GLU A 235 -1.86 -8.71 16.50
N ILE A 236 -0.74 -8.01 16.78
CA ILE A 236 -0.07 -7.12 15.83
C ILE A 236 0.35 -7.91 14.58
N TYR A 237 1.04 -9.03 14.77
CA TYR A 237 1.50 -9.87 13.67
C TYR A 237 0.35 -10.54 12.92
N ALA A 238 -0.66 -11.03 13.64
CA ALA A 238 -1.83 -11.68 13.03
C ALA A 238 -2.62 -10.76 12.11
N ILE A 239 -2.60 -9.45 12.35
CA ILE A 239 -3.25 -8.45 11.49
C ILE A 239 -2.27 -7.90 10.44
N GLY A 240 -1.04 -7.62 10.84
CA GLY A 240 -0.04 -7.00 9.99
C GLY A 240 0.48 -7.91 8.89
N ILE A 241 0.70 -9.20 9.15
CA ILE A 241 1.14 -10.16 8.14
C ILE A 241 0.13 -10.30 7.00
N PRO A 242 -1.19 -10.48 7.23
CA PRO A 242 -2.18 -10.46 6.16
C PRO A 242 -2.18 -9.17 5.33
N ALA A 243 -2.00 -8.02 5.98
CA ALA A 243 -1.91 -6.74 5.28
C ALA A 243 -0.69 -6.69 4.35
N SER A 244 0.46 -7.20 4.80
CA SER A 244 1.69 -7.30 4.01
C SER A 244 1.55 -8.26 2.82
N VAL A 245 0.87 -9.38 3.01
CA VAL A 245 0.61 -10.37 1.95
C VAL A 245 -0.15 -9.76 0.77
N THR A 246 -1.01 -8.76 1.02
CA THR A 246 -1.72 -8.05 -0.06
C THR A 246 -0.76 -7.45 -1.08
N ASN A 247 0.31 -6.79 -0.64
CA ASN A 247 1.31 -6.17 -1.53
C ASN A 247 2.08 -7.23 -2.33
N ILE A 248 2.42 -8.35 -1.69
CA ILE A 248 3.13 -9.47 -2.35
C ILE A 248 2.23 -10.13 -3.40
N MET A 249 0.96 -10.35 -3.08
CA MET A 249 0.00 -10.95 -4.01
C MET A 249 -0.29 -10.02 -5.20
N ALA A 250 -0.31 -8.71 -5.00
CA ALA A 250 -0.43 -7.75 -6.10
C ALA A 250 0.72 -7.90 -7.11
N THR A 251 1.96 -8.00 -6.61
CA THR A 251 3.13 -8.25 -7.47
C THR A 251 3.04 -9.58 -8.20
N PHE A 252 2.59 -10.64 -7.50
CA PHE A 252 2.37 -11.95 -8.10
C PHE A 252 1.32 -11.91 -9.22
N ALA A 253 0.19 -11.21 -9.01
CA ALA A 253 -0.86 -11.07 -10.02
C ALA A 253 -0.35 -10.38 -11.29
N VAL A 254 0.46 -9.31 -11.15
CA VAL A 254 1.09 -8.63 -12.28
C VAL A 254 2.04 -9.56 -13.04
N ALA A 255 2.91 -10.27 -12.34
CA ALA A 255 3.85 -11.22 -12.95
C ALA A 255 3.11 -12.34 -13.71
N LEU A 256 2.06 -12.88 -13.11
CA LEU A 256 1.25 -13.93 -13.71
C LEU A 256 0.50 -13.42 -14.95
N THR A 257 -0.08 -12.23 -14.89
CA THR A 257 -0.74 -11.58 -16.04
C THR A 257 0.24 -11.41 -17.20
N ASN A 258 1.44 -10.89 -16.93
CA ASN A 258 2.46 -10.69 -17.94
C ASN A 258 2.90 -12.03 -18.57
N ARG A 259 3.04 -13.07 -17.76
CA ARG A 259 3.39 -14.43 -18.25
C ARG A 259 2.36 -14.97 -19.23
N TYR A 260 1.08 -14.74 -19.00
CA TYR A 260 0.02 -15.17 -19.93
C TYR A 260 -0.09 -14.25 -21.15
N LEU A 261 0.13 -12.94 -21.01
CA LEU A 261 0.02 -12.00 -22.11
C LEU A 261 1.19 -12.04 -23.09
N ILE A 262 2.40 -12.40 -22.66
CA ILE A 262 3.58 -12.40 -23.52
C ILE A 262 3.43 -13.32 -24.75
N VAL A 263 2.62 -14.35 -24.66
CA VAL A 263 2.29 -15.26 -25.80
C VAL A 263 1.54 -14.53 -26.89
N HIS A 264 0.85 -13.42 -26.58
CA HIS A 264 0.09 -12.59 -27.51
C HIS A 264 0.90 -11.40 -28.05
N GLY A 265 2.17 -11.28 -27.65
CA GLY A 265 3.10 -10.25 -28.11
C GLY A 265 3.52 -9.27 -27.01
N ALA A 266 4.66 -8.62 -27.25
CA ALA A 266 5.21 -7.63 -26.33
C ALA A 266 4.30 -6.37 -26.22
N ASP A 267 3.61 -6.02 -27.29
CA ASP A 267 2.70 -4.87 -27.34
C ASP A 267 1.52 -5.05 -26.39
N SER A 268 0.98 -6.27 -26.28
CA SER A 268 -0.10 -6.60 -25.32
C SER A 268 0.37 -6.47 -23.87
N VAL A 269 1.62 -6.86 -23.55
CA VAL A 269 2.20 -6.66 -22.22
C VAL A 269 2.40 -5.17 -21.94
N ALA A 270 2.89 -4.40 -22.91
CA ALA A 270 3.05 -2.95 -22.78
C ALA A 270 1.70 -2.25 -22.58
N ALA A 271 0.68 -2.61 -23.36
CA ALA A 271 -0.67 -2.09 -23.25
C ALA A 271 -1.29 -2.37 -21.86
N MET A 272 -1.11 -3.58 -21.32
CA MET A 272 -1.55 -3.93 -19.96
C MET A 272 -0.81 -3.13 -18.89
N GLY A 273 0.50 -2.96 -19.04
CA GLY A 273 1.29 -2.14 -18.12
C GLY A 273 0.79 -0.69 -18.04
N ILE A 274 0.44 -0.09 -19.18
CA ILE A 274 -0.13 1.25 -19.24
C ILE A 274 -1.54 1.29 -18.63
N ALA A 275 -2.40 0.30 -18.94
CA ALA A 275 -3.73 0.20 -18.38
C ALA A 275 -3.70 0.04 -16.85
N MET A 276 -2.77 -0.76 -16.32
CA MET A 276 -2.57 -0.90 -14.87
C MET A 276 -2.12 0.39 -14.21
N LYS A 277 -1.20 1.16 -14.83
CA LYS A 277 -0.78 2.47 -14.33
C LYS A 277 -1.94 3.47 -14.29
N ALA A 278 -2.78 3.49 -15.32
CA ALA A 278 -3.98 4.32 -15.34
C ALA A 278 -4.98 3.92 -14.23
N ASN A 279 -5.21 2.62 -14.05
CA ASN A 279 -6.11 2.10 -13.01
C ASN A 279 -5.55 2.30 -11.58
N MET A 280 -4.22 2.42 -11.43
CA MET A 280 -3.57 2.68 -10.14
C MET A 280 -4.06 3.99 -9.50
N ILE A 281 -4.44 4.99 -10.30
CA ILE A 281 -4.98 6.27 -9.80
C ILE A 281 -6.24 6.02 -8.95
N ILE A 282 -7.19 5.23 -9.48
CA ILE A 282 -8.43 4.90 -8.75
C ILE A 282 -8.10 4.09 -7.51
N ASN A 283 -7.24 3.07 -7.65
CA ASN A 283 -6.86 2.22 -6.53
C ASN A 283 -6.24 3.03 -5.37
N MET A 284 -5.35 4.00 -5.66
CA MET A 284 -4.75 4.86 -4.63
C MET A 284 -5.79 5.69 -3.88
N VAL A 285 -6.80 6.22 -4.58
CA VAL A 285 -7.89 6.96 -3.94
C VAL A 285 -8.69 6.04 -3.02
N MET A 286 -9.07 4.84 -3.48
CA MET A 286 -9.81 3.87 -2.67
C MET A 286 -9.02 3.42 -1.44
N VAL A 287 -7.73 3.13 -1.62
CA VAL A 287 -6.81 2.75 -0.53
C VAL A 287 -6.74 3.88 0.50
N GLY A 288 -6.62 5.14 0.05
CA GLY A 288 -6.60 6.30 0.92
C GLY A 288 -7.85 6.43 1.80
N PHE A 289 -9.03 6.24 1.24
CA PHE A 289 -10.28 6.27 2.00
C PHE A 289 -10.42 5.08 2.94
N ALA A 290 -10.23 3.85 2.47
CA ALA A 290 -10.39 2.64 3.28
C ALA A 290 -9.40 2.59 4.47
N PHE A 291 -8.12 2.86 4.23
CA PHE A 291 -7.13 2.91 5.32
C PHE A 291 -7.24 4.18 6.18
N GLY A 292 -7.74 5.28 5.63
CA GLY A 292 -8.04 6.49 6.39
C GLY A 292 -9.18 6.29 7.40
N ALA A 293 -10.17 5.45 7.07
CA ALA A 293 -11.25 5.09 7.97
C ALA A 293 -10.86 4.06 9.05
N GLN A 294 -9.79 3.30 8.83
CA GLN A 294 -9.37 2.20 9.69
C GLN A 294 -9.26 2.57 11.18
N PRO A 295 -8.61 3.68 11.58
CA PRO A 295 -8.55 4.07 13.00
C PRO A 295 -9.92 4.35 13.62
N LEU A 296 -10.83 4.98 12.86
CA LEU A 296 -12.18 5.27 13.33
C LEU A 296 -13.00 3.98 13.53
N ILE A 297 -12.92 3.05 12.57
CA ILE A 297 -13.60 1.75 12.66
C ILE A 297 -13.08 0.96 13.88
N GLY A 298 -11.76 0.92 14.08
CA GLY A 298 -11.12 0.24 15.20
C GLY A 298 -11.53 0.83 16.55
N TYR A 299 -11.55 2.17 16.64
CA TYR A 299 -11.98 2.87 17.86
C TYR A 299 -13.44 2.54 18.22
N VAL A 300 -14.35 2.71 17.28
CA VAL A 300 -15.80 2.49 17.53
C VAL A 300 -16.09 1.02 17.84
N TYR A 301 -15.34 0.09 17.22
CA TYR A 301 -15.42 -1.33 17.56
C TYR A 301 -14.94 -1.61 18.99
N GLY A 302 -13.81 -1.02 19.41
CA GLY A 302 -13.30 -1.12 20.78
C GLY A 302 -14.26 -0.52 21.81
N ALA A 303 -14.89 0.60 21.50
CA ALA A 303 -15.90 1.25 22.34
C ALA A 303 -17.23 0.47 22.43
N LYS A 304 -17.38 -0.61 21.66
CA LYS A 304 -18.62 -1.44 21.60
C LYS A 304 -19.86 -0.65 21.16
N ASP A 305 -19.70 0.45 20.46
CA ASP A 305 -20.82 1.22 19.91
C ASP A 305 -21.30 0.65 18.57
N GLU A 306 -22.25 -0.28 18.66
CA GLU A 306 -22.80 -0.97 17.48
C GLU A 306 -23.45 0.00 16.47
N GLN A 307 -24.19 1.00 16.97
CA GLN A 307 -24.90 1.92 16.10
C GLN A 307 -23.92 2.79 15.30
N ARG A 308 -22.91 3.32 15.98
CA ARG A 308 -21.88 4.14 15.35
C ARG A 308 -21.01 3.30 14.42
N PHE A 309 -20.64 2.09 14.82
CA PHE A 309 -19.89 1.14 13.98
C PHE A 309 -20.61 0.88 12.64
N ASN A 310 -21.87 0.47 12.69
CA ASN A 310 -22.65 0.18 11.49
C ASN A 310 -22.79 1.41 10.57
N LYS A 311 -22.96 2.60 11.17
CA LYS A 311 -23.05 3.86 10.40
C LYS A 311 -21.71 4.23 9.76
N VAL A 312 -20.58 4.06 10.46
CA VAL A 312 -19.23 4.35 9.93
C VAL A 312 -18.91 3.41 8.78
N VAL A 313 -19.08 2.09 8.97
CA VAL A 313 -18.80 1.10 7.91
C VAL A 313 -19.70 1.32 6.69
N LYS A 314 -21.00 1.57 6.91
CA LYS A 314 -21.92 1.88 5.79
C LYS A 314 -21.50 3.15 5.05
N PHE A 315 -21.08 4.18 5.77
CA PHE A 315 -20.64 5.43 5.17
C PHE A 315 -19.33 5.24 4.38
N ASP A 316 -18.37 4.48 4.91
CA ASP A 316 -17.13 4.15 4.22
C ASP A 316 -17.39 3.39 2.91
N ILE A 317 -18.25 2.34 2.94
CA ILE A 317 -18.68 1.62 1.73
C ILE A 317 -19.33 2.57 0.72
N GLN A 318 -20.22 3.46 1.17
CA GLN A 318 -20.91 4.42 0.29
C GLN A 318 -19.92 5.37 -0.38
N VAL A 319 -18.97 5.94 0.37
CA VAL A 319 -17.98 6.88 -0.17
C VAL A 319 -17.06 6.17 -1.16
N VAL A 320 -16.48 5.04 -0.76
CA VAL A 320 -15.53 4.29 -1.61
C VAL A 320 -16.22 3.77 -2.86
N ALA A 321 -17.42 3.17 -2.74
CA ALA A 321 -18.15 2.66 -3.89
C ALA A 321 -18.61 3.78 -4.85
N SER A 322 -19.10 4.90 -4.32
CA SER A 322 -19.54 6.04 -5.15
C SER A 322 -18.36 6.65 -5.91
N LEU A 323 -17.24 6.89 -5.23
CA LEU A 323 -16.04 7.44 -5.85
C LEU A 323 -15.44 6.46 -6.87
N ALA A 324 -15.34 5.18 -6.52
CA ALA A 324 -14.87 4.16 -7.44
C ALA A 324 -15.75 4.09 -8.70
N LEU A 325 -17.07 4.15 -8.54
CA LEU A 325 -18.02 4.14 -9.66
C LEU A 325 -17.84 5.37 -10.56
N ILE A 326 -17.77 6.57 -9.97
CA ILE A 326 -17.58 7.82 -10.73
C ILE A 326 -16.27 7.76 -11.52
N LEU A 327 -15.16 7.40 -10.86
CA LEU A 327 -13.85 7.31 -11.51
C LEU A 327 -13.80 6.19 -12.55
N THR A 328 -14.47 5.06 -12.30
CA THR A 328 -14.63 3.96 -13.26
C THR A 328 -15.35 4.45 -14.52
N VAL A 329 -16.47 5.17 -14.38
CA VAL A 329 -17.22 5.70 -15.54
C VAL A 329 -16.34 6.66 -16.35
N ILE A 330 -15.60 7.54 -15.67
CA ILE A 330 -14.67 8.47 -16.33
C ILE A 330 -13.59 7.70 -17.11
N LEU A 331 -12.90 6.74 -16.47
CA LEU A 331 -11.86 5.96 -17.13
C LEU A 331 -12.41 5.06 -18.24
N PHE A 332 -13.61 4.53 -18.08
CA PHE A 332 -14.26 3.70 -19.11
C PHE A 332 -14.58 4.49 -20.38
N ILE A 333 -15.11 5.71 -20.24
CA ILE A 333 -15.44 6.60 -21.36
C ILE A 333 -14.17 7.12 -22.01
N PHE A 334 -13.23 7.62 -21.23
CA PHE A 334 -12.01 8.25 -21.73
C PHE A 334 -10.82 7.29 -21.84
N ALA A 335 -11.04 5.96 -21.84
CA ALA A 335 -9.97 4.97 -21.89
C ALA A 335 -8.98 5.19 -23.04
N PRO A 336 -9.39 5.42 -24.31
CA PRO A 336 -8.45 5.65 -25.40
C PRO A 336 -7.61 6.92 -25.20
N GLN A 337 -8.20 8.00 -24.68
CA GLN A 337 -7.52 9.26 -24.42
C GLN A 337 -6.49 9.11 -23.31
N VAL A 338 -6.86 8.40 -22.24
CA VAL A 338 -5.95 8.13 -21.11
C VAL A 338 -4.75 7.30 -21.55
N ILE A 339 -4.96 6.25 -22.35
CA ILE A 339 -3.83 5.45 -22.86
C ILE A 339 -2.93 6.28 -23.80
N ARG A 340 -3.50 7.15 -24.64
CA ARG A 340 -2.73 8.04 -25.53
C ARG A 340 -1.79 9.00 -24.81
N ILE A 341 -2.10 9.38 -23.56
CA ILE A 341 -1.20 10.22 -22.73
C ILE A 341 0.13 9.50 -22.48
N PHE A 342 0.10 8.18 -22.37
CA PHE A 342 1.30 7.37 -22.10
C PHE A 342 1.99 6.89 -23.37
N MET A 343 1.22 6.54 -24.41
CA MET A 343 1.76 6.05 -25.68
C MET A 343 0.80 6.29 -26.83
N ASN A 344 1.31 6.85 -27.93
CA ASN A 344 0.51 7.23 -29.09
C ASN A 344 0.63 6.22 -30.25
N ASP A 345 0.71 4.93 -29.94
CA ASP A 345 0.64 3.85 -30.91
C ASP A 345 -0.80 3.37 -31.09
N PRO A 346 -1.37 3.32 -32.33
CA PRO A 346 -2.77 2.95 -32.55
C PRO A 346 -3.15 1.58 -32.02
N GLN A 347 -2.26 0.57 -32.14
CA GLN A 347 -2.53 -0.77 -31.67
C GLN A 347 -2.53 -0.82 -30.15
N ILE A 348 -1.53 -0.23 -29.51
CA ILE A 348 -1.42 -0.18 -28.04
C ILE A 348 -2.59 0.63 -27.45
N VAL A 349 -3.02 1.71 -28.08
CA VAL A 349 -4.19 2.48 -27.66
C VAL A 349 -5.46 1.62 -27.71
N LYS A 350 -5.65 0.85 -28.78
CA LYS A 350 -6.83 0.00 -28.94
C LYS A 350 -6.86 -1.13 -27.89
N GLU A 351 -5.77 -1.86 -27.73
CA GLU A 351 -5.66 -2.95 -26.75
C GLU A 351 -5.69 -2.43 -25.31
N GLY A 352 -4.91 -1.39 -25.03
CA GLY A 352 -4.85 -0.79 -23.69
C GLY A 352 -6.17 -0.18 -23.23
N ALA A 353 -6.93 0.44 -24.14
CA ALA A 353 -8.27 0.93 -23.82
C ALA A 353 -9.24 -0.20 -23.46
N LEU A 354 -9.17 -1.32 -24.20
CA LEU A 354 -9.98 -2.51 -23.89
C LEU A 354 -9.59 -3.10 -22.51
N MET A 355 -8.29 -3.23 -22.26
CA MET A 355 -7.76 -3.72 -20.99
C MET A 355 -8.14 -2.80 -19.82
N LEU A 356 -8.02 -1.49 -19.99
CA LEU A 356 -8.40 -0.50 -18.99
C LEU A 356 -9.90 -0.58 -18.66
N ARG A 357 -10.75 -0.79 -19.65
CA ARG A 357 -12.19 -0.98 -19.45
C ARG A 357 -12.48 -2.23 -18.62
N TRP A 358 -11.83 -3.35 -18.91
CA TRP A 358 -11.99 -4.58 -18.13
C TRP A 358 -11.51 -4.41 -16.68
N LEU A 359 -10.35 -3.78 -16.47
CA LEU A 359 -9.84 -3.47 -15.13
C LEU A 359 -10.79 -2.54 -14.37
N SER A 360 -11.36 -1.54 -15.05
CA SER A 360 -12.23 -0.54 -14.44
C SER A 360 -13.59 -1.11 -14.01
N VAL A 361 -14.16 -2.06 -14.75
CA VAL A 361 -15.49 -2.64 -14.42
C VAL A 361 -15.54 -3.23 -13.01
N SER A 362 -14.50 -3.94 -12.59
CA SER A 362 -14.45 -4.56 -11.25
C SER A 362 -13.94 -3.64 -10.15
N THR A 363 -13.43 -2.45 -10.48
CA THR A 363 -12.76 -1.56 -9.52
C THR A 363 -13.70 -1.15 -8.38
N THR A 364 -14.99 -0.96 -8.65
CA THR A 364 -15.97 -0.65 -7.60
C THR A 364 -16.11 -1.81 -6.60
N LEU A 365 -16.17 -3.06 -7.09
CA LEU A 365 -16.21 -4.24 -6.24
C LEU A 365 -14.91 -4.39 -5.45
N ALA A 366 -13.77 -4.14 -6.10
CA ALA A 366 -12.46 -4.12 -5.47
C ALA A 366 -12.38 -3.13 -4.30
N GLY A 367 -12.97 -1.94 -4.46
CA GLY A 367 -13.07 -0.94 -3.39
C GLY A 367 -13.88 -1.44 -2.20
N ILE A 368 -15.03 -2.07 -2.44
CA ILE A 368 -15.87 -2.63 -1.36
C ILE A 368 -15.15 -3.79 -0.66
N ILE A 369 -14.47 -4.67 -1.40
CA ILE A 369 -13.64 -5.74 -0.82
C ILE A 369 -12.56 -5.15 0.08
N LEU A 370 -11.93 -4.06 -0.35
CA LEU A 370 -10.90 -3.37 0.44
C LEU A 370 -11.49 -2.81 1.74
N VAL A 371 -12.67 -2.19 1.72
CA VAL A 371 -13.37 -1.71 2.93
C VAL A 371 -13.68 -2.86 3.88
N PHE A 372 -14.16 -4.01 3.39
CA PHE A 372 -14.35 -5.19 4.25
C PHE A 372 -13.03 -5.70 4.82
N THR A 373 -11.97 -5.72 4.03
CA THR A 373 -10.65 -6.16 4.49
C THR A 373 -10.13 -5.26 5.61
N THR A 374 -10.17 -3.93 5.42
CA THR A 374 -9.74 -2.96 6.43
C THR A 374 -10.65 -2.97 7.67
N MET A 375 -11.94 -3.18 7.50
CA MET A 375 -12.89 -3.39 8.62
C MET A 375 -12.49 -4.62 9.44
N PHE A 376 -12.23 -5.78 8.81
CA PHE A 376 -11.81 -6.98 9.55
C PHE A 376 -10.46 -6.78 10.23
N GLN A 377 -9.51 -6.10 9.59
CA GLN A 377 -8.25 -5.72 10.22
C GLN A 377 -8.48 -4.85 11.46
N SER A 378 -9.34 -3.83 11.36
CA SER A 378 -9.69 -2.93 12.46
C SER A 378 -10.35 -3.66 13.64
N MET A 379 -11.17 -4.68 13.35
CA MET A 379 -11.81 -5.54 14.36
C MET A 379 -10.86 -6.57 14.97
N GLY A 380 -9.62 -6.70 14.50
CA GLY A 380 -8.70 -7.75 14.91
C GLY A 380 -9.06 -9.14 14.37
N LYS A 381 -9.90 -9.23 13.34
CA LYS A 381 -10.30 -10.48 12.68
C LYS A 381 -9.30 -10.81 11.57
N ALA A 382 -8.16 -11.37 11.97
CA ALA A 382 -7.05 -11.67 11.05
C ALA A 382 -7.42 -12.66 9.93
N THR A 383 -8.17 -13.73 10.26
CA THR A 383 -8.52 -14.80 9.31
C THR A 383 -9.31 -14.32 8.10
N PRO A 384 -10.47 -13.63 8.23
CA PRO A 384 -11.19 -13.12 7.07
C PRO A 384 -10.39 -12.06 6.30
N ALA A 385 -9.62 -11.19 6.98
CA ALA A 385 -8.77 -10.21 6.32
C ALA A 385 -7.69 -10.88 5.47
N PHE A 386 -7.03 -11.92 5.99
CA PHE A 386 -6.04 -12.70 5.24
C PHE A 386 -6.64 -13.34 3.99
N TRP A 387 -7.74 -14.07 4.14
CA TRP A 387 -8.33 -14.78 3.01
C TRP A 387 -8.85 -13.84 1.93
N LEU A 388 -9.43 -12.69 2.28
CA LEU A 388 -9.84 -11.70 1.27
C LEU A 388 -8.65 -11.17 0.48
N SER A 389 -7.56 -10.83 1.16
CA SER A 389 -6.34 -10.32 0.51
C SER A 389 -5.67 -11.39 -0.34
N PHE A 390 -5.49 -12.60 0.22
CA PHE A 390 -4.82 -13.72 -0.45
C PHE A 390 -5.61 -14.25 -1.64
N CYS A 391 -6.93 -14.36 -1.50
CA CYS A 391 -7.78 -14.88 -2.58
C CYS A 391 -7.88 -13.91 -3.76
N ARG A 392 -8.03 -12.61 -3.49
CA ARG A 392 -8.30 -11.62 -4.53
C ARG A 392 -7.24 -11.56 -5.63
N GLN A 393 -5.97 -11.53 -5.27
CA GLN A 393 -4.83 -11.38 -6.20
C GLN A 393 -3.88 -12.59 -6.21
N GLY A 394 -4.14 -13.58 -5.36
CA GLY A 394 -3.38 -14.82 -5.27
C GLY A 394 -4.18 -16.01 -5.78
N LEU A 395 -4.89 -16.69 -4.85
CA LEU A 395 -5.50 -17.99 -5.13
C LEU A 395 -6.61 -17.91 -6.18
N ILE A 396 -7.65 -17.10 -5.96
CA ILE A 396 -8.78 -16.99 -6.89
C ILE A 396 -8.28 -16.45 -8.22
N PHE A 397 -7.46 -15.40 -8.22
CA PHE A 397 -6.91 -14.83 -9.44
C PHE A 397 -6.08 -15.84 -10.22
N GLY A 398 -5.19 -16.59 -9.55
CA GLY A 398 -4.34 -17.59 -10.18
C GLY A 398 -5.14 -18.71 -10.85
N VAL A 399 -6.21 -19.19 -10.19
CA VAL A 399 -7.13 -20.18 -10.75
C VAL A 399 -7.92 -19.60 -11.91
N VAL A 400 -8.50 -18.42 -11.72
CA VAL A 400 -9.34 -17.77 -12.75
C VAL A 400 -8.54 -17.47 -14.01
N ILE A 401 -7.35 -16.86 -13.91
CA ILE A 401 -6.54 -16.54 -15.10
C ILE A 401 -6.12 -17.81 -15.84
N SER A 402 -5.81 -18.89 -15.11
CA SER A 402 -5.41 -20.16 -15.72
C SER A 402 -6.54 -20.84 -16.47
N ILE A 403 -7.76 -20.77 -15.93
CA ILE A 403 -8.95 -21.34 -16.57
C ILE A 403 -9.43 -20.46 -17.72
N SER A 404 -9.58 -19.15 -17.48
CA SER A 404 -10.12 -18.21 -18.46
C SER A 404 -9.19 -18.04 -19.67
N ALA A 405 -7.87 -18.10 -19.47
CA ALA A 405 -6.90 -18.09 -20.57
C ALA A 405 -7.05 -19.32 -21.48
N LYS A 406 -7.34 -20.50 -20.90
CA LYS A 406 -7.58 -21.73 -21.68
C LYS A 406 -8.91 -21.72 -22.43
N LEU A 407 -9.97 -21.20 -21.81
CA LEU A 407 -11.32 -21.22 -22.36
C LEU A 407 -11.57 -20.08 -23.36
N PHE A 408 -11.06 -18.90 -23.09
CA PHE A 408 -11.36 -17.65 -23.82
C PHE A 408 -10.12 -16.97 -24.40
N GLY A 409 -8.93 -17.57 -24.29
CA GLY A 409 -7.70 -17.04 -24.82
C GLY A 409 -7.39 -15.62 -24.29
N TYR A 410 -7.06 -14.71 -25.21
CA TYR A 410 -6.72 -13.33 -24.90
C TYR A 410 -7.78 -12.60 -24.05
N THR A 411 -9.05 -12.71 -24.45
CA THR A 411 -10.16 -12.06 -23.70
C THR A 411 -10.27 -12.61 -22.28
N GLY A 412 -10.03 -13.92 -22.09
CA GLY A 412 -10.01 -14.54 -20.77
C GLY A 412 -8.90 -13.97 -19.86
N ILE A 413 -7.72 -13.67 -20.41
CA ILE A 413 -6.61 -13.11 -19.66
C ILE A 413 -6.96 -11.69 -19.17
N ILE A 414 -7.47 -10.84 -20.06
CA ILE A 414 -7.79 -9.44 -19.70
C ILE A 414 -9.00 -9.32 -18.79
N ALA A 415 -9.94 -10.27 -18.83
CA ALA A 415 -11.11 -10.31 -17.97
C ALA A 415 -10.85 -10.99 -16.61
N ALA A 416 -9.71 -11.67 -16.45
CA ALA A 416 -9.43 -12.50 -15.27
C ALA A 416 -9.52 -11.73 -13.94
N GLN A 417 -9.03 -10.48 -13.90
CA GLN A 417 -9.10 -9.65 -12.70
C GLN A 417 -10.55 -9.31 -12.34
N ALA A 418 -11.39 -8.98 -13.33
CA ALA A 418 -12.79 -8.65 -13.12
C ALA A 418 -13.57 -9.87 -12.57
N ILE A 419 -13.34 -11.05 -13.12
CA ILE A 419 -13.95 -12.29 -12.65
C ILE A 419 -13.50 -12.62 -11.22
N SER A 420 -12.19 -12.49 -10.95
CA SER A 420 -11.63 -12.71 -9.61
C SER A 420 -12.21 -11.76 -8.57
N ASP A 421 -12.36 -10.48 -8.91
CA ASP A 421 -12.96 -9.49 -8.00
C ASP A 421 -14.44 -9.81 -7.72
N CYS A 422 -15.21 -10.26 -8.72
CA CYS A 422 -16.59 -10.71 -8.51
C CYS A 422 -16.68 -11.92 -7.56
N LEU A 423 -15.84 -12.93 -7.75
CA LEU A 423 -15.81 -14.11 -6.87
C LEU A 423 -15.35 -13.74 -5.45
N THR A 424 -14.35 -12.87 -5.33
CA THR A 424 -13.87 -12.40 -4.04
C THR A 424 -14.91 -11.52 -3.34
N PHE A 425 -15.70 -10.75 -4.07
CA PHE A 425 -16.79 -9.97 -3.51
C PHE A 425 -17.86 -10.87 -2.88
N ILE A 426 -18.23 -11.98 -3.53
CA ILE A 426 -19.12 -12.96 -2.94
C ILE A 426 -18.54 -13.54 -1.66
N LEU A 427 -17.24 -13.89 -1.66
CA LEU A 427 -16.53 -14.35 -0.46
C LEU A 427 -16.54 -13.31 0.65
N ALA A 428 -16.37 -12.03 0.31
CA ALA A 428 -16.41 -10.91 1.27
C ALA A 428 -17.79 -10.78 1.93
N LEU A 429 -18.88 -10.96 1.17
CA LEU A 429 -20.22 -10.95 1.72
C LEU A 429 -20.47 -12.15 2.65
N ILE A 430 -19.98 -13.35 2.28
CA ILE A 430 -20.07 -14.54 3.13
C ILE A 430 -19.33 -14.28 4.45
N PHE A 431 -18.09 -13.76 4.39
CA PHE A 431 -17.32 -13.43 5.59
C PHE A 431 -17.98 -12.33 6.42
N PHE A 432 -18.55 -11.30 5.79
CA PHE A 432 -19.28 -10.27 6.51
C PHE A 432 -20.45 -10.87 7.30
N TYR A 433 -21.21 -11.77 6.70
CA TYR A 433 -22.31 -12.45 7.39
C TYR A 433 -21.83 -13.36 8.54
N CYS A 434 -20.75 -14.14 8.31
CA CYS A 434 -20.21 -15.09 9.30
C CYS A 434 -19.49 -14.40 10.47
N TYR A 435 -18.75 -13.32 10.19
CA TYR A 435 -17.90 -12.63 11.16
C TYR A 435 -18.48 -11.30 11.64
N ARG A 436 -19.74 -11.01 11.32
CA ARG A 436 -20.42 -9.81 11.80
C ARG A 436 -20.22 -9.65 13.30
N PRO A 437 -19.81 -8.45 13.79
CA PRO A 437 -19.61 -8.24 15.20
C PRO A 437 -20.91 -8.47 15.98
N ARG A 438 -20.82 -9.26 17.05
CA ARG A 438 -21.90 -9.43 18.03
C ARG A 438 -21.48 -8.60 19.23
N PHE A 439 -21.99 -7.39 19.32
CA PHE A 439 -21.79 -6.54 20.49
C PHE A 439 -22.64 -7.09 21.63
N LYS A 440 -22.01 -7.74 22.63
CA LYS A 440 -22.63 -8.18 23.88
C LYS A 440 -22.20 -7.27 25.00
#